data_7d8b689c570f07a831b4b63046d8b333
#
_entry.id   7d8b689c570f07a831b4b63046d8b333
#
_cell.length_a   1.000
_cell.length_b   1.000
_cell.length_c   1.000
_cell.angle_alpha   90.00
_cell.angle_beta   90.00
_cell.angle_gamma   90.00
#
_symmetry.space_group_name_H-M   'P 1'
#
loop_
_entity.id
_entity.type
_entity.pdbx_description
1 polymer ?
#
loop_
_entity_poly.entity_id
_entity_poly.type
_entity_poly.pdbx_seq_one_letter_code
_entity_poly.pdbx_strand_id
1 'polypeptide(L)'
;MPKAMCKKCKILYPLQILTNHIKTCSDVVVVEDGDESQDETLHEAQHVESEKKSNEQACCPICQEEMPLDILEVHASECGERSMDDENNNTTELSCMDNEVSDTAEFLYVDNDWKTHPDPKVAMALYRREILRLHETGKPLLMCMDLRTCAEEQERQLINFYKQRNVEWACPVKCQLEGDAAVGDGVTRHFFSTVLEKLKYGFSLNLGNTGVTCLFEGQPDHLVPSSSQFLIESDLFLVAGRMLGHSFLHGGPCLAGLSRAFVHVLLQGSQDTATLQLEDCPDVDIRETINLLSGQSPLNEDQSSKVLELCLSWDLPGPTVENRRWLYERLLSHAVLGRRVRQIKQLKRGLKDTFVWPLLTERKDVVFFPKESEDSCTPEMLLSHTSWPRESDDEDDEYSADIKERITGYLKHFIETASSKDLKNLMKFWVGWEQMEANMAVEIVKSDLPKSSTCFCVLRLPGHYNSFQSFTKDLMMCIGTCKYGFGHV
;
A
#
# COMPACT_ATOMS: atom_id res chain seq x y z
N MET A 1 19.95 22.66 -18.25
CA MET A 1 19.14 22.87 -17.03
C MET A 1 18.02 23.84 -17.36
N PRO A 2 16.78 23.58 -16.97
CA PRO A 2 15.68 24.51 -17.22
C PRO A 2 15.89 25.83 -16.47
N LYS A 3 15.64 26.95 -17.18
CA LYS A 3 15.78 28.31 -16.65
C LYS A 3 14.42 29.01 -16.66
N ALA A 4 14.15 29.83 -15.66
CA ALA A 4 12.97 30.68 -15.62
C ALA A 4 13.35 32.13 -15.29
N MET A 5 12.53 33.06 -15.74
CA MET A 5 12.78 34.49 -15.59
C MET A 5 12.18 35.03 -14.30
N CYS A 6 12.96 35.74 -13.50
CA CYS A 6 12.44 36.46 -12.34
C CYS A 6 11.47 37.56 -12.78
N LYS A 7 10.25 37.56 -12.22
CA LYS A 7 9.22 38.55 -12.55
C LYS A 7 9.58 40.00 -12.10
N LYS A 8 10.43 40.11 -11.05
CA LYS A 8 10.89 41.40 -10.50
C LYS A 8 12.03 42.01 -11.33
N CYS A 9 13.17 41.32 -11.43
CA CYS A 9 14.35 41.86 -12.11
C CYS A 9 14.48 41.47 -13.58
N LYS A 10 13.56 40.63 -14.13
CA LYS A 10 13.55 40.19 -15.54
C LYS A 10 14.77 39.38 -15.99
N ILE A 11 15.60 38.89 -15.06
CA ILE A 11 16.79 38.08 -15.34
C ILE A 11 16.43 36.59 -15.33
N LEU A 12 17.05 35.82 -16.22
CA LEU A 12 16.90 34.36 -16.35
C LEU A 12 17.82 33.62 -15.37
N TYR A 13 17.23 32.85 -14.45
CA TYR A 13 17.94 32.02 -13.49
C TYR A 13 17.66 30.55 -13.68
N PRO A 14 18.58 29.63 -13.38
CA PRO A 14 18.27 28.22 -13.20
C PRO A 14 17.20 28.06 -12.12
N LEU A 15 16.22 27.16 -12.36
CA LEU A 15 15.08 26.94 -11.44
C LEU A 15 15.50 26.71 -9.99
N GLN A 16 16.64 26.05 -9.78
CA GLN A 16 17.17 25.74 -8.45
C GLN A 16 17.63 26.97 -7.66
N ILE A 17 18.03 28.06 -8.37
CA ILE A 17 18.52 29.29 -7.76
C ILE A 17 17.43 30.36 -7.72
N LEU A 18 16.41 30.24 -8.59
CA LEU A 18 15.35 31.24 -8.72
C LEU A 18 14.56 31.44 -7.42
N THR A 19 14.28 30.36 -6.68
CA THR A 19 13.58 30.39 -5.38
C THR A 19 14.34 31.22 -4.33
N ASN A 20 15.66 31.08 -4.27
CA ASN A 20 16.49 31.87 -3.35
C ASN A 20 16.63 33.31 -3.84
N HIS A 21 16.79 33.51 -5.16
CA HIS A 21 16.87 34.83 -5.75
C HIS A 21 15.57 35.65 -5.53
N ILE A 22 14.39 35.05 -5.64
CA ILE A 22 13.10 35.75 -5.44
C ILE A 22 12.99 36.30 -4.00
N LYS A 23 13.56 35.61 -3.01
CA LYS A 23 13.57 36.06 -1.60
C LYS A 23 14.46 37.27 -1.34
N THR A 24 15.51 37.48 -2.16
CA THR A 24 16.52 38.53 -2.01
C THR A 24 16.49 39.60 -3.09
N CYS A 25 15.59 39.46 -4.07
CA CYS A 25 15.49 40.38 -5.18
C CYS A 25 14.82 41.69 -4.74
N SER A 26 15.61 42.72 -4.43
CA SER A 26 15.14 44.10 -4.26
C SER A 26 15.05 44.76 -5.63
N ASP A 27 14.08 45.68 -5.85
CA ASP A 27 13.92 46.45 -7.09
C ASP A 27 15.20 47.23 -7.38
N VAL A 28 15.92 46.85 -8.42
CA VAL A 28 17.11 47.58 -8.88
C VAL A 28 16.67 48.74 -9.78
N VAL A 29 16.91 49.94 -9.32
CA VAL A 29 16.93 51.14 -10.15
C VAL A 29 18.16 51.03 -11.06
N VAL A 30 17.92 51.03 -12.39
CA VAL A 30 18.98 51.02 -13.39
C VAL A 30 19.64 52.41 -13.37
N VAL A 31 20.93 52.47 -13.10
CA VAL A 31 21.80 53.55 -13.45
C VAL A 31 22.90 52.96 -14.34
N GLU A 32 23.03 53.55 -15.54
CA GLU A 32 24.00 53.19 -16.57
C GLU A 32 25.40 53.71 -16.22
N ASP A 33 26.40 52.93 -16.62
CA ASP A 33 27.78 53.18 -16.97
C ASP A 33 28.76 53.84 -16.01
N GLY A 34 29.90 53.17 -15.86
CA GLY A 34 31.15 53.74 -15.37
C GLY A 34 32.14 52.74 -14.78
N ASP A 35 33.13 52.54 -15.53
CA ASP A 35 34.33 51.70 -15.47
C ASP A 35 35.18 51.74 -14.18
N GLU A 36 35.89 50.64 -13.97
CA GLU A 36 37.22 50.48 -13.28
C GLU A 36 37.34 50.42 -11.75
N SER A 37 37.91 49.28 -11.37
CA SER A 37 39.06 49.01 -10.51
C SER A 37 39.01 49.14 -8.97
N GLN A 38 39.45 48.07 -8.41
CA GLN A 38 40.39 47.87 -7.27
C GLN A 38 39.99 48.19 -5.83
N ASP A 39 40.13 47.13 -5.04
CA ASP A 39 40.95 46.96 -3.85
C ASP A 39 40.35 47.15 -2.44
N GLU A 40 40.50 46.07 -1.72
CA GLU A 40 40.79 45.87 -0.28
C GLU A 40 40.18 46.81 0.79
N THR A 41 39.54 46.24 1.79
CA THR A 41 40.06 46.03 3.17
C THR A 41 38.93 45.86 4.21
N LEU A 42 39.17 44.95 5.11
CA LEU A 42 38.56 44.70 6.41
C LEU A 42 38.12 45.97 7.17
N HIS A 43 36.97 45.89 7.83
CA HIS A 43 36.84 46.30 9.24
C HIS A 43 35.55 45.73 9.87
N GLU A 44 35.78 45.05 11.01
CA GLU A 44 34.78 44.74 12.02
C GLU A 44 34.16 46.03 12.58
N ALA A 45 32.86 46.00 12.82
CA ALA A 45 32.26 46.77 13.91
C ALA A 45 30.95 46.14 14.34
N GLN A 46 30.94 45.66 15.55
CA GLN A 46 29.77 45.41 16.38
C GLN A 46 28.93 46.67 16.51
N HIS A 47 27.62 46.60 16.37
CA HIS A 47 26.70 47.35 17.22
C HIS A 47 25.36 46.68 17.39
N VAL A 48 25.00 46.65 18.63
CA VAL A 48 23.79 46.21 19.30
C VAL A 48 22.63 47.17 19.03
N GLU A 49 21.39 46.59 19.15
CA GLU A 49 20.08 47.22 19.38
C GLU A 49 19.37 47.76 18.15
N SER A 50 18.05 47.55 18.04
CA SER A 50 16.97 47.46 19.01
C SER A 50 15.73 46.84 18.34
N GLU A 51 14.97 46.03 19.08
CA GLU A 51 13.65 45.56 18.74
C GLU A 51 12.70 46.71 18.43
N LYS A 52 12.29 46.80 17.15
CA LYS A 52 10.99 47.37 16.81
C LYS A 52 10.13 46.23 16.32
N LYS A 53 9.27 45.72 17.19
CA LYS A 53 8.16 44.87 16.81
C LYS A 53 7.27 45.69 15.85
N SER A 54 7.44 45.43 14.56
CA SER A 54 6.44 45.83 13.56
C SER A 54 5.29 44.86 13.69
N ASN A 55 4.16 45.36 14.11
CA ASN A 55 2.88 44.64 14.19
C ASN A 55 2.33 44.50 12.75
N GLU A 56 3.07 43.86 11.86
CA GLU A 56 2.62 43.56 10.51
C GLU A 56 1.74 42.34 10.57
N GLN A 57 0.49 42.50 10.21
CA GLN A 57 -0.49 41.42 10.04
C GLN A 57 -0.62 41.06 8.58
N ALA A 58 -0.80 39.75 8.31
CA ALA A 58 -1.10 39.25 6.96
C ALA A 58 -2.17 38.17 7.03
N CYS A 59 -2.92 38.02 5.93
CA CYS A 59 -3.98 37.00 5.85
C CYS A 59 -3.37 35.63 5.52
N CYS A 60 -3.82 34.60 6.18
CA CYS A 60 -3.53 33.22 5.81
C CYS A 60 -4.07 32.93 4.40
N PRO A 61 -3.26 32.41 3.47
CA PRO A 61 -3.71 32.12 2.10
C PRO A 61 -4.73 31.00 2.00
N ILE A 62 -4.99 30.27 3.10
CA ILE A 62 -5.86 29.10 3.15
C ILE A 62 -7.22 29.46 3.77
N CYS A 63 -7.23 30.02 5.00
CA CYS A 63 -8.49 30.36 5.71
C CYS A 63 -8.85 31.86 5.63
N GLN A 64 -7.95 32.71 5.09
CA GLN A 64 -8.10 34.17 4.97
C GLN A 64 -8.20 34.93 6.31
N GLU A 65 -7.87 34.30 7.42
CA GLU A 65 -7.77 34.97 8.73
C GLU A 65 -6.53 35.86 8.81
N GLU A 66 -6.67 37.06 9.37
CA GLU A 66 -5.57 38.00 9.64
C GLU A 66 -4.85 37.62 10.92
N MET A 67 -3.52 37.51 10.84
CA MET A 67 -2.67 37.20 11.97
C MET A 67 -1.27 37.80 11.85
N PRO A 68 -0.51 37.89 12.96
CA PRO A 68 0.88 38.36 12.94
C PRO A 68 1.77 37.50 12.03
N LEU A 69 2.66 38.16 11.28
CA LEU A 69 3.53 37.53 10.28
C LEU A 69 4.44 36.45 10.85
N ASP A 70 4.81 36.57 12.11
CA ASP A 70 5.70 35.62 12.82
C ASP A 70 5.05 34.25 13.09
N ILE A 71 3.71 34.20 13.19
CA ILE A 71 2.96 32.94 13.37
C ILE A 71 2.26 32.46 12.10
N LEU A 72 2.23 33.28 11.02
CA LEU A 72 1.52 32.98 9.78
C LEU A 72 2.06 31.72 9.09
N GLU A 73 3.37 31.49 9.09
CA GLU A 73 3.99 30.32 8.45
C GLU A 73 3.60 29.02 9.17
N VAL A 74 3.60 29.03 10.50
CA VAL A 74 3.20 27.89 11.33
C VAL A 74 1.70 27.64 11.18
N HIS A 75 0.88 28.70 11.28
CA HIS A 75 -0.56 28.58 11.10
C HIS A 75 -0.94 28.12 9.70
N ALA A 76 -0.33 28.63 8.63
CA ALA A 76 -0.64 28.23 7.26
C ALA A 76 -0.32 26.73 7.01
N SER A 77 0.73 26.23 7.64
CA SER A 77 1.07 24.80 7.61
C SER A 77 0.01 23.93 8.28
N GLU A 78 -0.46 24.35 9.48
CA GLU A 78 -1.52 23.62 10.20
C GLU A 78 -2.91 23.83 9.60
N CYS A 79 -3.19 25.02 9.09
CA CYS A 79 -4.47 25.37 8.47
C CYS A 79 -4.72 24.57 7.18
N GLY A 80 -3.67 24.33 6.39
CA GLY A 80 -3.75 23.47 5.20
C GLY A 80 -4.05 22.01 5.55
N GLU A 81 -3.64 21.56 6.72
CA GLU A 81 -3.98 20.24 7.23
C GLU A 81 -5.45 20.17 7.73
N ARG A 82 -5.97 21.24 8.36
CA ARG A 82 -7.37 21.32 8.86
C ARG A 82 -8.40 21.49 7.76
N SER A 83 -8.12 22.28 6.73
CA SER A 83 -9.07 22.50 5.64
C SER A 83 -9.31 21.25 4.78
N MET A 84 -8.43 20.25 4.84
CA MET A 84 -8.64 18.95 4.19
C MET A 84 -9.47 17.98 5.02
N ASP A 85 -9.57 18.17 6.33
CA ASP A 85 -10.37 17.32 7.22
C ASP A 85 -11.82 17.85 7.41
N ASP A 86 -12.08 19.15 7.19
CA ASP A 86 -13.38 19.80 7.44
C ASP A 86 -14.33 19.81 6.21
N GLU A 87 -13.87 19.57 4.98
CA GLU A 87 -14.76 19.53 3.82
C GLU A 87 -15.70 18.30 3.78
N ASN A 88 -15.55 17.35 4.69
CA ASN A 88 -16.36 16.13 4.75
C ASN A 88 -17.48 16.16 5.83
N ASN A 89 -17.71 17.28 6.51
CA ASN A 89 -18.69 17.35 7.62
C ASN A 89 -19.76 18.43 7.48
N ASN A 90 -20.09 18.89 6.27
CA ASN A 90 -21.22 19.80 6.08
C ASN A 90 -22.40 19.10 5.41
N THR A 91 -23.17 18.36 6.20
CA THR A 91 -24.58 18.05 5.89
C THR A 91 -25.41 19.29 6.18
N THR A 92 -25.60 20.13 5.17
CA THR A 92 -26.55 21.22 5.23
C THR A 92 -27.94 20.66 4.93
N GLU A 93 -28.81 20.78 5.90
CA GLU A 93 -30.27 20.66 5.73
C GLU A 93 -30.75 21.67 4.67
N LEU A 94 -31.22 21.16 3.55
CA LEU A 94 -31.95 21.94 2.55
C LEU A 94 -33.44 21.71 2.70
N SER A 95 -34.10 22.73 3.22
CA SER A 95 -35.52 22.97 3.24
C SER A 95 -36.09 22.96 1.80
N CYS A 96 -37.26 22.33 1.68
CA CYS A 96 -38.08 22.23 0.50
C CYS A 96 -38.41 23.57 -0.14
N MET A 97 -38.24 23.70 -1.45
CA MET A 97 -39.08 24.48 -2.34
C MET A 97 -39.26 23.77 -3.68
N ASP A 98 -40.53 23.52 -3.98
CA ASP A 98 -41.03 22.92 -5.21
C ASP A 98 -40.66 23.76 -6.44
N ASN A 99 -40.08 23.12 -7.46
CA ASN A 99 -40.29 23.52 -8.87
C ASN A 99 -40.15 22.29 -9.78
N GLU A 100 -41.27 21.95 -10.42
CA GLU A 100 -41.38 20.98 -11.48
C GLU A 100 -40.51 21.38 -12.68
N VAL A 101 -39.53 20.52 -13.03
CA VAL A 101 -39.08 20.36 -14.44
C VAL A 101 -38.75 18.89 -14.67
N SER A 102 -39.31 18.38 -15.71
CA SER A 102 -39.38 17.02 -16.22
C SER A 102 -38.04 16.30 -16.42
N ASP A 103 -38.11 15.01 -16.14
CA ASP A 103 -37.58 13.83 -16.85
C ASP A 103 -36.07 13.48 -16.79
N THR A 104 -35.90 12.26 -16.24
CA THR A 104 -34.81 11.30 -16.45
C THR A 104 -33.44 11.66 -15.84
N ALA A 105 -33.41 11.87 -14.54
CA ALA A 105 -32.28 11.41 -13.74
C ALA A 105 -32.77 10.17 -12.96
N GLU A 106 -32.41 8.99 -13.42
CA GLU A 106 -32.44 7.80 -12.57
C GLU A 106 -31.58 8.14 -11.35
N PHE A 107 -32.23 8.47 -10.24
CA PHE A 107 -31.62 8.52 -8.94
C PHE A 107 -31.04 7.11 -8.68
N LEU A 108 -29.73 6.99 -8.82
CA LEU A 108 -28.98 5.82 -8.40
C LEU A 108 -29.21 5.67 -6.89
N TYR A 109 -30.14 4.82 -6.52
CA TYR A 109 -30.37 4.42 -5.14
C TYR A 109 -29.07 3.78 -4.64
N VAL A 110 -28.35 4.50 -3.80
CA VAL A 110 -27.16 3.98 -3.10
C VAL A 110 -27.70 2.99 -2.08
N ASP A 111 -27.56 1.71 -2.36
CA ASP A 111 -27.99 0.62 -1.49
C ASP A 111 -27.01 0.54 -0.32
N ASN A 112 -27.32 1.20 0.80
CA ASN A 112 -26.49 1.27 2.00
C ASN A 112 -26.50 -0.03 2.84
N ASP A 113 -26.94 -1.15 2.28
CA ASP A 113 -27.05 -2.44 2.97
C ASP A 113 -25.72 -2.91 3.59
N TRP A 114 -24.59 -2.52 2.99
CA TRP A 114 -23.27 -2.85 3.53
C TRP A 114 -23.00 -2.24 4.91
N LYS A 115 -23.64 -1.09 5.26
CA LYS A 115 -23.44 -0.42 6.55
C LYS A 115 -24.08 -1.21 7.70
N THR A 116 -25.20 -1.86 7.44
CA THR A 116 -26.01 -2.54 8.47
C THR A 116 -25.90 -4.07 8.41
N HIS A 117 -25.25 -4.62 7.37
CA HIS A 117 -25.13 -6.07 7.24
C HIS A 117 -24.36 -6.71 8.40
N PRO A 118 -24.88 -7.76 9.05
CA PRO A 118 -24.26 -8.35 10.25
C PRO A 118 -22.92 -9.04 9.97
N ASP A 119 -22.73 -9.61 8.77
CA ASP A 119 -21.49 -10.27 8.38
C ASP A 119 -20.55 -9.26 7.71
N PRO A 120 -19.36 -8.98 8.30
CA PRO A 120 -18.39 -8.05 7.73
C PRO A 120 -17.85 -8.47 6.36
N LYS A 121 -17.76 -9.78 6.06
CA LYS A 121 -17.30 -10.26 4.75
C LYS A 121 -18.33 -9.97 3.66
N VAL A 122 -19.61 -10.18 3.96
CA VAL A 122 -20.71 -9.84 3.05
C VAL A 122 -20.79 -8.31 2.88
N ALA A 123 -20.64 -7.53 3.97
CA ALA A 123 -20.60 -6.08 3.91
C ALA A 123 -19.49 -5.58 2.97
N MET A 124 -18.28 -6.14 3.05
CA MET A 124 -17.18 -5.83 2.13
C MET A 124 -17.53 -6.14 0.67
N ALA A 125 -18.15 -7.29 0.42
CA ALA A 125 -18.55 -7.69 -0.94
C ALA A 125 -19.63 -6.77 -1.52
N LEU A 126 -20.63 -6.39 -0.71
CA LEU A 126 -21.67 -5.43 -1.08
C LEU A 126 -21.08 -4.06 -1.40
N TYR A 127 -20.20 -3.55 -0.54
CA TYR A 127 -19.51 -2.28 -0.76
C TYR A 127 -18.74 -2.25 -2.07
N ARG A 128 -17.90 -3.26 -2.31
CA ARG A 128 -17.13 -3.37 -3.57
C ARG A 128 -18.04 -3.37 -4.79
N ARG A 129 -19.09 -4.20 -4.75
CA ARG A 129 -20.05 -4.30 -5.85
C ARG A 129 -20.70 -2.96 -6.14
N GLU A 130 -21.10 -2.23 -5.12
CA GLU A 130 -21.71 -0.91 -5.28
C GLU A 130 -20.73 0.09 -5.90
N ILE A 131 -19.52 0.23 -5.36
CA ILE A 131 -18.50 1.17 -5.87
C ILE A 131 -18.13 0.84 -7.32
N LEU A 132 -17.91 -0.44 -7.66
CA LEU A 132 -17.59 -0.84 -9.03
C LEU A 132 -18.73 -0.57 -10.00
N ARG A 133 -19.99 -0.80 -9.58
CA ARG A 133 -21.19 -0.50 -10.39
C ARG A 133 -21.31 0.99 -10.71
N LEU A 134 -21.03 1.86 -9.75
CA LEU A 134 -21.06 3.32 -9.95
C LEU A 134 -20.01 3.82 -10.97
N HIS A 135 -18.92 3.06 -11.16
CA HIS A 135 -17.83 3.43 -12.06
C HIS A 135 -17.73 2.51 -13.31
N GLU A 136 -18.69 1.61 -13.51
CA GLU A 136 -18.67 0.61 -14.59
C GLU A 136 -18.55 1.23 -15.99
N THR A 137 -19.19 2.38 -16.21
CA THR A 137 -19.18 3.11 -17.50
C THR A 137 -17.97 4.03 -17.64
N GLY A 138 -17.13 4.11 -16.62
CA GLY A 138 -15.91 4.92 -16.62
C GLY A 138 -14.88 4.42 -17.64
N LYS A 139 -13.91 5.29 -17.97
CA LYS A 139 -12.83 4.91 -18.88
C LYS A 139 -11.96 3.82 -18.24
N PRO A 140 -11.82 2.64 -18.90
CA PRO A 140 -11.01 1.57 -18.35
C PRO A 140 -9.57 1.99 -18.06
N LEU A 141 -9.05 1.57 -16.90
CA LEU A 141 -7.66 1.73 -16.53
C LEU A 141 -6.82 0.71 -17.30
N LEU A 142 -5.91 1.20 -18.12
CA LEU A 142 -5.03 0.33 -18.91
C LEU A 142 -3.70 0.15 -18.16
N MET A 143 -3.43 -1.07 -17.73
CA MET A 143 -2.14 -1.48 -17.19
C MET A 143 -1.40 -2.33 -18.22
N CYS A 144 -0.26 -1.81 -18.69
CA CYS A 144 0.64 -2.55 -19.56
C CYS A 144 1.91 -2.90 -18.80
N MET A 145 2.32 -4.18 -18.88
CA MET A 145 3.58 -4.67 -18.33
C MET A 145 4.31 -5.45 -19.42
N ASP A 146 5.53 -5.07 -19.74
CA ASP A 146 6.35 -5.79 -20.71
C ASP A 146 7.16 -6.89 -20.05
N LEU A 147 6.73 -8.15 -20.23
CA LEU A 147 7.39 -9.33 -19.66
C LEU A 147 8.77 -9.62 -20.25
N ARG A 148 9.11 -8.97 -21.37
CA ARG A 148 10.42 -9.14 -22.04
C ARG A 148 11.51 -8.28 -21.40
N THR A 149 11.12 -7.32 -20.57
CA THR A 149 12.05 -6.43 -19.85
C THR A 149 12.53 -7.08 -18.55
N CYS A 150 13.58 -6.53 -17.96
CA CYS A 150 14.06 -6.99 -16.66
C CYS A 150 13.07 -6.67 -15.53
N ALA A 151 13.18 -7.37 -14.41
CA ALA A 151 12.30 -7.20 -13.25
C ALA A 151 12.24 -5.75 -12.74
N GLU A 152 13.38 -5.03 -12.75
CA GLU A 152 13.41 -3.62 -12.33
C GLU A 152 12.55 -2.73 -13.24
N GLU A 153 12.54 -2.96 -14.54
CA GLU A 153 11.74 -2.17 -15.46
C GLU A 153 10.24 -2.48 -15.34
N GLN A 154 9.88 -3.77 -15.15
CA GLN A 154 8.50 -4.16 -14.87
C GLN A 154 7.98 -3.51 -13.58
N GLU A 155 8.79 -3.50 -12.52
CA GLU A 155 8.44 -2.85 -11.26
C GLU A 155 8.34 -1.32 -11.39
N ARG A 156 9.19 -0.72 -12.22
CA ARG A 156 9.11 0.72 -12.53
C ARG A 156 7.81 1.06 -13.27
N GLN A 157 7.40 0.24 -14.24
CA GLN A 157 6.12 0.38 -14.93
C GLN A 157 4.95 0.28 -13.94
N LEU A 158 5.00 -0.68 -13.02
CA LEU A 158 4.01 -0.87 -11.96
C LEU A 158 3.90 0.36 -11.06
N ILE A 159 5.01 0.87 -10.54
CA ILE A 159 5.04 2.06 -9.69
C ILE A 159 4.54 3.29 -10.46
N ASN A 160 4.94 3.46 -11.72
CA ASN A 160 4.51 4.58 -12.56
C ASN A 160 3.00 4.57 -12.80
N PHE A 161 2.39 3.40 -12.98
CA PHE A 161 0.95 3.26 -13.08
C PHE A 161 0.25 3.83 -11.83
N TYR A 162 0.72 3.46 -10.62
CA TYR A 162 0.13 3.94 -9.37
C TYR A 162 0.55 5.37 -8.96
N LYS A 163 1.54 5.98 -9.61
CA LYS A 163 1.91 7.40 -9.44
C LYS A 163 1.04 8.37 -10.24
N GLN A 164 0.20 7.89 -11.14
CA GLN A 164 -0.70 8.74 -11.92
C GLN A 164 -1.62 9.55 -11.00
N ARG A 165 -1.94 10.78 -11.44
CA ARG A 165 -2.84 11.67 -10.70
C ARG A 165 -4.24 11.63 -11.29
N ASN A 166 -5.25 11.91 -10.47
CA ASN A 166 -6.66 12.00 -10.87
C ASN A 166 -7.16 10.73 -11.58
N VAL A 167 -6.82 9.56 -11.00
CA VAL A 167 -7.26 8.25 -11.49
C VAL A 167 -8.47 7.80 -10.69
N GLU A 168 -9.52 7.40 -11.38
CA GLU A 168 -10.69 6.75 -10.78
C GLU A 168 -10.43 5.25 -10.64
N TRP A 169 -9.86 4.83 -9.51
CA TRP A 169 -9.40 3.45 -9.28
C TRP A 169 -10.52 2.41 -9.26
N ALA A 170 -11.78 2.83 -9.17
CA ALA A 170 -12.93 1.94 -9.26
C ALA A 170 -13.39 1.64 -10.70
N CYS A 171 -12.81 2.30 -11.72
CA CYS A 171 -13.10 2.00 -13.10
C CYS A 171 -12.60 0.60 -13.49
N PRO A 172 -13.21 -0.04 -14.52
CA PRO A 172 -12.77 -1.35 -15.01
C PRO A 172 -11.27 -1.38 -15.32
N VAL A 173 -10.59 -2.46 -14.96
CA VAL A 173 -9.16 -2.65 -15.21
C VAL A 173 -8.95 -3.54 -16.43
N LYS A 174 -8.09 -3.09 -17.35
CA LYS A 174 -7.60 -3.89 -18.48
C LYS A 174 -6.11 -4.09 -18.31
N CYS A 175 -5.70 -5.33 -18.03
CA CYS A 175 -4.30 -5.70 -17.96
C CYS A 175 -3.85 -6.30 -19.30
N GLN A 176 -2.68 -5.86 -19.76
CA GLN A 176 -2.02 -6.37 -20.96
C GLN A 176 -0.58 -6.70 -20.62
N LEU A 177 -0.20 -7.93 -20.89
CA LEU A 177 1.17 -8.41 -20.73
C LEU A 177 1.83 -8.42 -22.11
N GLU A 178 2.70 -7.45 -22.38
CA GLU A 178 3.45 -7.46 -23.64
C GLU A 178 4.46 -8.61 -23.65
N GLY A 179 4.44 -9.41 -24.72
CA GLY A 179 5.19 -10.66 -24.83
C GLY A 179 4.39 -11.90 -24.46
N ASP A 180 3.15 -11.76 -24.01
CA ASP A 180 2.20 -12.83 -23.77
C ASP A 180 0.88 -12.54 -24.50
N ALA A 181 0.24 -13.57 -25.04
CA ALA A 181 -1.05 -13.44 -25.74
C ALA A 181 -2.27 -13.53 -24.80
N ALA A 182 -2.04 -13.77 -23.52
CA ALA A 182 -3.10 -13.92 -22.54
C ALA A 182 -3.85 -12.60 -22.31
N VAL A 183 -5.18 -12.68 -22.22
CA VAL A 183 -6.09 -11.59 -21.93
C VAL A 183 -7.20 -12.05 -20.99
N GLY A 184 -7.86 -11.09 -20.32
CA GLY A 184 -9.05 -11.34 -19.49
C GLY A 184 -8.74 -11.41 -17.99
N ASP A 185 -9.68 -11.98 -17.22
CA ASP A 185 -9.68 -11.92 -15.75
C ASP A 185 -8.47 -12.58 -15.11
N GLY A 186 -7.97 -13.67 -15.70
CA GLY A 186 -6.76 -14.34 -15.22
C GLY A 186 -5.54 -13.42 -15.19
N VAL A 187 -5.38 -12.58 -16.23
CA VAL A 187 -4.30 -11.59 -16.31
C VAL A 187 -4.47 -10.50 -15.27
N THR A 188 -5.70 -10.04 -15.05
CA THR A 188 -6.02 -9.04 -14.01
C THR A 188 -5.72 -9.59 -12.60
N ARG A 189 -6.09 -10.86 -12.34
CA ARG A 189 -5.76 -11.53 -11.07
C ARG A 189 -4.26 -11.65 -10.86
N HIS A 190 -3.53 -12.08 -11.89
CA HIS A 190 -2.06 -12.14 -11.84
C HIS A 190 -1.44 -10.78 -11.55
N PHE A 191 -1.95 -9.72 -12.15
CA PHE A 191 -1.50 -8.36 -11.89
C PHE A 191 -1.66 -8.00 -10.40
N PHE A 192 -2.84 -8.18 -9.80
CA PHE A 192 -3.05 -7.88 -8.38
C PHE A 192 -2.23 -8.79 -7.47
N SER A 193 -2.07 -10.07 -7.80
CA SER A 193 -1.16 -10.96 -7.07
C SER A 193 0.28 -10.43 -7.09
N THR A 194 0.77 -9.99 -8.25
CA THR A 194 2.11 -9.40 -8.39
C THR A 194 2.24 -8.10 -7.57
N VAL A 195 1.23 -7.22 -7.60
CA VAL A 195 1.22 -5.99 -6.79
C VAL A 195 1.41 -6.29 -5.31
N LEU A 196 0.61 -7.22 -4.78
CA LEU A 196 0.67 -7.56 -3.35
C LEU A 196 1.95 -8.32 -2.98
N GLU A 197 2.46 -9.17 -3.88
CA GLU A 197 3.75 -9.83 -3.70
C GLU A 197 4.88 -8.81 -3.56
N LYS A 198 4.89 -7.75 -4.41
CA LYS A 198 5.88 -6.68 -4.33
C LYS A 198 5.73 -5.83 -3.06
N LEU A 199 4.52 -5.56 -2.61
CA LEU A 199 4.30 -4.89 -1.33
C LEU A 199 4.79 -5.71 -0.14
N LYS A 200 4.61 -7.03 -0.17
CA LYS A 200 4.96 -7.94 0.91
C LYS A 200 6.45 -8.26 0.97
N TYR A 201 7.04 -8.58 -0.18
CA TYR A 201 8.43 -9.10 -0.26
C TYR A 201 9.43 -8.08 -0.78
N GLY A 202 8.96 -6.92 -1.22
CA GLY A 202 9.80 -5.81 -1.69
C GLY A 202 9.99 -5.77 -3.20
N PHE A 203 10.64 -4.70 -3.61
CA PHE A 203 10.95 -4.36 -5.00
C PHE A 203 12.44 -4.59 -5.28
N SER A 204 12.75 -5.12 -6.46
CA SER A 204 14.13 -5.28 -6.95
C SER A 204 14.73 -3.95 -7.44
N LEU A 205 13.93 -2.88 -7.48
CA LEU A 205 14.39 -1.55 -7.85
C LEU A 205 15.49 -1.06 -6.92
N ASN A 206 16.57 -0.56 -7.51
CA ASN A 206 17.63 0.13 -6.77
C ASN A 206 17.13 1.51 -6.32
N LEU A 207 16.53 1.55 -5.15
CA LEU A 207 16.03 2.76 -4.49
C LEU A 207 17.02 3.25 -3.40
N GLY A 208 18.33 3.14 -3.70
CA GLY A 208 19.40 3.49 -2.77
C GLY A 208 19.93 2.34 -1.92
N ASN A 209 19.40 1.13 -2.10
CA ASN A 209 19.87 -0.10 -1.45
C ASN A 209 20.46 -1.07 -2.46
N THR A 210 21.47 -1.82 -2.05
CA THR A 210 21.99 -2.96 -2.82
C THR A 210 21.11 -4.18 -2.53
N GLY A 211 20.07 -4.43 -3.33
CA GLY A 211 19.20 -5.58 -3.17
C GLY A 211 17.72 -5.24 -3.22
N VAL A 212 16.91 -6.04 -2.52
CA VAL A 212 15.46 -5.87 -2.47
C VAL A 212 15.10 -4.72 -1.53
N THR A 213 14.28 -3.78 -2.00
CA THR A 213 13.75 -2.66 -1.21
C THR A 213 12.38 -3.02 -0.65
N CYS A 214 12.30 -3.25 0.67
CA CYS A 214 11.06 -3.53 1.37
C CYS A 214 10.39 -2.22 1.84
N LEU A 215 9.08 -2.09 1.59
CA LEU A 215 8.28 -0.98 2.13
C LEU A 215 7.85 -1.23 3.57
N PHE A 216 7.70 -2.49 3.94
CA PHE A 216 7.36 -2.93 5.30
C PHE A 216 8.48 -3.79 5.85
N GLU A 217 8.76 -3.63 7.14
CA GLU A 217 9.83 -4.31 7.86
C GLU A 217 9.32 -4.85 9.20
N GLY A 218 9.94 -5.90 9.72
CA GLY A 218 9.56 -6.54 10.98
C GLY A 218 9.34 -8.03 10.85
N GLN A 219 8.76 -8.62 11.88
CA GLN A 219 8.41 -10.04 11.96
C GLN A 219 6.99 -10.27 11.39
N PRO A 220 6.64 -11.50 11.00
CA PRO A 220 5.25 -11.84 10.63
C PRO A 220 4.26 -11.37 11.70
N ASP A 221 3.14 -10.81 11.28
CA ASP A 221 2.10 -10.17 12.12
C ASP A 221 2.53 -8.91 12.91
N HIS A 222 3.77 -8.46 12.72
CA HIS A 222 4.35 -7.27 13.34
C HIS A 222 5.00 -6.32 12.32
N LEU A 223 4.61 -6.42 11.04
CA LEU A 223 5.16 -5.56 10.01
C LEU A 223 4.71 -4.10 10.20
N VAL A 224 5.65 -3.19 10.06
CA VAL A 224 5.43 -1.74 10.07
C VAL A 224 6.10 -1.11 8.87
N PRO A 225 5.68 0.08 8.40
CA PRO A 225 6.35 0.76 7.30
C PRO A 225 7.81 1.05 7.61
N SER A 226 8.69 0.90 6.64
CA SER A 226 10.10 1.26 6.77
C SER A 226 10.25 2.75 7.09
N SER A 227 11.21 3.06 7.96
CA SER A 227 11.53 4.45 8.34
C SER A 227 12.45 5.16 7.35
N SER A 228 12.73 4.57 6.19
CA SER A 228 13.59 5.13 5.15
C SER A 228 13.05 6.46 4.61
N GLN A 229 13.83 7.53 4.78
CA GLN A 229 13.49 8.87 4.28
C GLN A 229 13.33 8.89 2.77
N PHE A 230 14.14 8.12 2.05
CA PHE A 230 14.07 8.02 0.59
C PHE A 230 12.72 7.47 0.10
N LEU A 231 12.17 6.43 0.78
CA LEU A 231 10.87 5.86 0.44
C LEU A 231 9.73 6.84 0.68
N ILE A 232 9.85 7.69 1.71
CA ILE A 232 8.90 8.76 2.00
C ILE A 232 8.95 9.85 0.93
N GLU A 233 10.15 10.33 0.57
CA GLU A 233 10.35 11.38 -0.44
C GLU A 233 9.94 10.94 -1.85
N SER A 234 9.99 9.63 -2.09
CA SER A 234 9.54 9.02 -3.36
C SER A 234 8.04 8.74 -3.42
N ASP A 235 7.25 9.14 -2.41
CA ASP A 235 5.81 8.88 -2.27
C ASP A 235 5.40 7.40 -2.37
N LEU A 236 6.31 6.48 -2.02
CA LEU A 236 6.04 5.06 -2.19
C LEU A 236 4.98 4.51 -1.23
N PHE A 237 4.78 5.14 -0.07
CA PHE A 237 3.68 4.77 0.82
C PHE A 237 2.32 5.27 0.33
N LEU A 238 2.26 6.38 -0.41
CA LEU A 238 1.06 6.78 -1.15
C LEU A 238 0.72 5.76 -2.23
N VAL A 239 1.73 5.35 -3.01
CA VAL A 239 1.60 4.29 -4.03
C VAL A 239 1.13 2.98 -3.40
N ALA A 240 1.72 2.57 -2.27
CA ALA A 240 1.30 1.38 -1.53
C ALA A 240 -0.17 1.46 -1.07
N GLY A 241 -0.61 2.61 -0.57
CA GLY A 241 -2.02 2.82 -0.19
C GLY A 241 -2.97 2.66 -1.38
N ARG A 242 -2.61 3.19 -2.56
CA ARG A 242 -3.38 3.00 -3.81
C ARG A 242 -3.37 1.54 -4.27
N MET A 243 -2.23 0.87 -4.21
CA MET A 243 -2.12 -0.56 -4.53
C MET A 243 -3.05 -1.42 -3.68
N LEU A 244 -3.04 -1.18 -2.36
CA LEU A 244 -3.88 -1.90 -1.40
C LEU A 244 -5.37 -1.68 -1.65
N GLY A 245 -5.78 -0.42 -1.78
CA GLY A 245 -7.17 -0.09 -2.01
C GLY A 245 -7.68 -0.54 -3.38
N HIS A 246 -6.87 -0.41 -4.43
CA HIS A 246 -7.21 -0.86 -5.78
C HIS A 246 -7.35 -2.39 -5.85
N SER A 247 -6.40 -3.13 -5.25
CA SER A 247 -6.52 -4.60 -5.12
C SER A 247 -7.82 -4.99 -4.41
N PHE A 248 -8.12 -4.37 -3.27
CA PHE A 248 -9.34 -4.63 -2.52
C PHE A 248 -10.60 -4.39 -3.35
N LEU A 249 -10.71 -3.25 -4.04
CA LEU A 249 -11.88 -2.92 -4.86
C LEU A 249 -12.16 -3.98 -5.94
N HIS A 250 -11.11 -4.45 -6.60
CA HIS A 250 -11.23 -5.44 -7.67
C HIS A 250 -11.19 -6.90 -7.16
N GLY A 251 -11.41 -7.12 -5.86
CA GLY A 251 -11.50 -8.46 -5.27
C GLY A 251 -10.16 -9.16 -5.10
N GLY A 252 -9.05 -8.44 -5.29
CA GLY A 252 -7.71 -8.98 -5.16
C GLY A 252 -7.28 -9.26 -3.72
N PRO A 253 -6.08 -9.85 -3.55
CA PRO A 253 -5.57 -10.21 -2.24
C PRO A 253 -5.33 -8.99 -1.35
N CYS A 254 -5.35 -9.21 -0.03
CA CYS A 254 -5.05 -8.21 1.00
C CYS A 254 -3.61 -8.36 1.49
N LEU A 255 -3.04 -7.28 2.03
CA LEU A 255 -1.75 -7.34 2.70
C LEU A 255 -1.93 -7.87 4.13
N ALA A 256 -1.44 -9.08 4.37
CA ALA A 256 -1.46 -9.72 5.69
C ALA A 256 -0.20 -9.39 6.51
N GLY A 257 -0.31 -9.51 7.82
CA GLY A 257 0.83 -9.51 8.73
C GLY A 257 1.28 -8.14 9.23
N LEU A 258 0.50 -7.08 9.03
CA LEU A 258 0.81 -5.76 9.60
C LEU A 258 0.58 -5.75 11.13
N SER A 259 1.43 -5.00 11.86
CA SER A 259 1.27 -4.76 13.28
C SER A 259 -0.12 -4.21 13.60
N ARG A 260 -0.78 -4.77 14.61
CA ARG A 260 -2.11 -4.33 15.07
C ARG A 260 -2.07 -2.90 15.60
N ALA A 261 -0.99 -2.50 16.27
CA ALA A 261 -0.80 -1.14 16.74
C ALA A 261 -0.71 -0.15 15.59
N PHE A 262 0.05 -0.52 14.54
CA PHE A 262 0.15 0.29 13.34
C PHE A 262 -1.20 0.41 12.60
N VAL A 263 -1.91 -0.70 12.38
CA VAL A 263 -3.24 -0.70 11.74
C VAL A 263 -4.24 0.14 12.53
N HIS A 264 -4.23 0.04 13.87
CA HIS A 264 -5.08 0.86 14.74
C HIS A 264 -4.85 2.36 14.48
N VAL A 265 -3.60 2.81 14.47
CA VAL A 265 -3.28 4.23 14.23
C VAL A 265 -3.61 4.65 12.80
N LEU A 266 -3.35 3.81 11.82
CA LEU A 266 -3.70 4.09 10.42
C LEU A 266 -5.20 4.34 10.25
N LEU A 267 -6.06 3.51 10.85
CA LEU A 267 -7.51 3.57 10.68
C LEU A 267 -8.20 4.53 11.67
N GLN A 268 -7.76 4.53 12.93
CA GLN A 268 -8.41 5.30 14.01
C GLN A 268 -7.67 6.60 14.37
N GLY A 269 -6.41 6.75 13.96
CA GLY A 269 -5.64 7.98 14.10
C GLY A 269 -5.03 8.25 15.49
N SER A 270 -5.35 7.49 16.54
CA SER A 270 -4.83 7.72 17.88
C SER A 270 -3.67 6.80 18.23
N GLN A 271 -2.52 7.38 18.61
CA GLN A 271 -1.37 6.63 19.13
C GLN A 271 -1.55 6.24 20.60
N ASP A 272 -2.30 7.03 21.37
CA ASP A 272 -2.45 6.84 22.82
C ASP A 272 -3.31 5.61 23.18
N THR A 273 -4.16 5.18 22.25
CA THR A 273 -5.03 4.02 22.42
C THR A 273 -4.49 2.75 21.75
N ALA A 274 -3.33 2.84 21.10
CA ALA A 274 -2.71 1.70 20.43
C ALA A 274 -2.04 0.77 21.45
N THR A 275 -2.33 -0.53 21.36
CA THR A 275 -1.66 -1.55 22.17
C THR A 275 -0.40 -2.03 21.44
N LEU A 276 0.76 -1.65 21.98
CA LEU A 276 2.07 -1.96 21.42
C LEU A 276 2.62 -3.27 22.00
N GLN A 277 3.26 -4.05 21.16
CA GLN A 277 4.04 -5.22 21.54
C GLN A 277 5.52 -4.96 21.22
N LEU A 278 6.42 -5.59 21.95
CA LEU A 278 7.85 -5.41 21.75
C LEU A 278 8.29 -5.90 20.35
N GLU A 279 7.61 -6.93 19.86
CA GLU A 279 7.77 -7.53 18.53
C GLU A 279 7.41 -6.57 17.39
N ASP A 280 6.59 -5.54 17.66
CA ASP A 280 6.26 -4.49 16.68
C ASP A 280 7.47 -3.58 16.35
N CYS A 281 8.52 -3.61 17.18
CA CYS A 281 9.77 -2.90 16.87
C CYS A 281 10.61 -3.73 15.89
N PRO A 282 10.79 -3.26 14.64
CA PRO A 282 11.49 -4.04 13.61
C PRO A 282 13.00 -4.09 13.81
N ASP A 283 13.58 -3.04 14.41
CA ASP A 283 14.99 -2.93 14.69
C ASP A 283 15.38 -3.77 15.91
N VAL A 284 16.23 -4.78 15.69
CA VAL A 284 16.59 -5.75 16.73
C VAL A 284 17.36 -5.10 17.87
N ASP A 285 18.30 -4.22 17.56
CA ASP A 285 19.16 -3.57 18.57
C ASP A 285 18.35 -2.61 19.45
N ILE A 286 17.45 -1.83 18.82
CA ILE A 286 16.51 -0.96 19.54
C ILE A 286 15.56 -1.79 20.40
N ARG A 287 15.02 -2.86 19.86
CA ARG A 287 14.10 -3.77 20.56
C ARG A 287 14.76 -4.40 21.79
N GLU A 288 15.99 -4.91 21.64
CA GLU A 288 16.78 -5.47 22.75
C GLU A 288 17.07 -4.41 23.81
N THR A 289 17.42 -3.19 23.40
CA THR A 289 17.67 -2.07 24.32
C THR A 289 16.41 -1.69 25.09
N ILE A 290 15.25 -1.59 24.42
CA ILE A 290 13.96 -1.31 25.07
C ILE A 290 13.61 -2.44 26.05
N ASN A 291 13.86 -3.70 25.67
CA ASN A 291 13.57 -4.85 26.49
C ASN A 291 14.33 -4.86 27.83
N LEU A 292 15.50 -4.21 27.94
CA LEU A 292 16.21 -4.03 29.20
C LEU A 292 15.37 -3.30 30.26
N LEU A 293 14.41 -2.49 29.81
CA LEU A 293 13.49 -1.77 30.68
C LEU A 293 12.29 -2.59 31.15
N SER A 294 12.01 -3.74 30.55
CA SER A 294 10.85 -4.57 30.90
C SER A 294 10.97 -5.26 32.28
N GLY A 295 12.21 -5.57 32.70
CA GLY A 295 12.48 -6.23 33.98
C GLY A 295 12.43 -5.29 35.19
N GLN A 296 12.42 -5.83 36.40
CA GLN A 296 12.47 -5.07 37.66
C GLN A 296 13.90 -4.98 38.25
N SER A 297 14.82 -5.81 37.78
CA SER A 297 16.21 -5.83 38.25
C SER A 297 16.95 -4.53 37.87
N PRO A 298 17.79 -3.97 38.72
CA PRO A 298 18.62 -2.82 38.39
C PRO A 298 19.42 -3.06 37.11
N LEU A 299 19.52 -2.05 36.27
CA LEU A 299 20.40 -2.08 35.09
C LEU A 299 21.85 -2.06 35.54
N ASN A 300 22.72 -2.87 34.94
CA ASN A 300 24.15 -2.71 35.09
C ASN A 300 24.65 -1.49 34.32
N GLU A 301 25.93 -1.12 34.46
CA GLU A 301 26.49 0.08 33.83
C GLU A 301 26.38 0.05 32.30
N ASP A 302 26.69 -1.09 31.67
CA ASP A 302 26.61 -1.23 30.19
C ASP A 302 25.15 -1.13 29.70
N GLN A 303 24.22 -1.74 30.41
CA GLN A 303 22.77 -1.67 30.07
C GLN A 303 22.24 -0.24 30.25
N SER A 304 22.64 0.42 31.35
CA SER A 304 22.24 1.80 31.61
C SER A 304 22.80 2.76 30.55
N SER A 305 24.06 2.53 30.12
CA SER A 305 24.69 3.32 29.05
C SER A 305 23.95 3.15 27.71
N LYS A 306 23.60 1.92 27.29
CA LYS A 306 22.83 1.66 26.06
C LYS A 306 21.48 2.34 26.08
N VAL A 307 20.74 2.21 27.18
CA VAL A 307 19.44 2.87 27.32
C VAL A 307 19.57 4.38 27.32
N LEU A 308 20.59 4.94 28.00
CA LEU A 308 20.85 6.37 28.04
C LEU A 308 21.16 6.91 26.62
N GLU A 309 22.00 6.21 25.86
CA GLU A 309 22.32 6.58 24.48
C GLU A 309 21.08 6.65 23.61
N LEU A 310 20.19 5.64 23.70
CA LEU A 310 18.93 5.63 22.98
C LEU A 310 18.01 6.77 23.44
N CYS A 311 17.91 7.03 24.74
CA CYS A 311 17.12 8.15 25.28
C CYS A 311 17.62 9.49 24.75
N LEU A 312 18.94 9.73 24.79
CA LEU A 312 19.54 10.97 24.29
C LEU A 312 19.33 11.16 22.79
N SER A 313 19.39 10.07 22.02
CA SER A 313 19.14 10.14 20.56
C SER A 313 17.71 10.54 20.20
N TRP A 314 16.77 10.44 21.15
CA TRP A 314 15.35 10.77 20.99
C TRP A 314 14.84 11.87 21.94
N ASP A 315 15.75 12.68 22.48
CA ASP A 315 15.46 13.80 23.38
C ASP A 315 14.64 13.39 24.62
N LEU A 316 14.90 12.17 25.15
CA LEU A 316 14.24 11.65 26.34
C LEU A 316 15.21 11.71 27.56
N PRO A 317 14.67 11.82 28.80
CA PRO A 317 15.48 11.77 30.01
C PRO A 317 16.15 10.40 30.18
N GLY A 318 17.33 10.39 30.84
CA GLY A 318 18.00 9.15 31.17
C GLY A 318 17.20 8.21 32.08
N PRO A 319 17.53 6.91 32.10
CA PRO A 319 16.79 5.92 32.88
C PRO A 319 17.00 6.10 34.38
N THR A 320 15.91 6.08 35.14
CA THR A 320 15.87 6.01 36.60
C THR A 320 14.94 4.89 37.04
N VAL A 321 14.96 4.52 38.30
CA VAL A 321 14.04 3.50 38.83
C VAL A 321 12.59 3.97 38.68
N GLU A 322 12.33 5.26 38.90
CA GLU A 322 10.98 5.85 38.91
C GLU A 322 10.40 5.98 37.52
N ASN A 323 11.24 6.32 36.50
CA ASN A 323 10.77 6.59 35.15
C ASN A 323 10.84 5.38 34.21
N ARG A 324 11.36 4.24 34.68
CA ARG A 324 11.67 3.05 33.88
C ARG A 324 10.50 2.56 33.02
N ARG A 325 9.32 2.41 33.64
CA ARG A 325 8.10 1.96 32.95
C ARG A 325 7.65 2.99 31.90
N TRP A 326 7.65 4.25 32.28
CA TRP A 326 7.31 5.34 31.36
C TRP A 326 8.27 5.40 30.17
N LEU A 327 9.58 5.24 30.40
CA LEU A 327 10.57 5.18 29.33
C LEU A 327 10.36 4.00 28.40
N TYR A 328 10.06 2.81 28.95
CA TYR A 328 9.71 1.63 28.15
C TYR A 328 8.58 1.95 27.17
N GLU A 329 7.46 2.49 27.68
CA GLU A 329 6.28 2.82 26.90
C GLU A 329 6.58 3.91 25.85
N ARG A 330 7.35 4.95 26.22
CA ARG A 330 7.71 6.04 25.31
C ARG A 330 8.68 5.62 24.21
N LEU A 331 9.72 4.88 24.55
CA LEU A 331 10.69 4.39 23.58
C LEU A 331 10.02 3.42 22.61
N LEU A 332 9.18 2.51 23.10
CA LEU A 332 8.46 1.57 22.24
C LEU A 332 7.48 2.30 21.31
N SER A 333 6.69 3.23 21.84
CA SER A 333 5.77 4.04 21.03
C SER A 333 6.51 4.83 19.96
N HIS A 334 7.63 5.44 20.29
CA HIS A 334 8.45 6.17 19.31
C HIS A 334 9.06 5.24 18.27
N ALA A 335 9.62 4.08 18.69
CA ALA A 335 10.23 3.10 17.80
C ALA A 335 9.24 2.54 16.78
N VAL A 336 7.99 2.29 17.19
CA VAL A 336 6.97 1.64 16.34
C VAL A 336 6.13 2.64 15.56
N LEU A 337 5.69 3.73 16.19
CA LEU A 337 4.72 4.67 15.62
C LEU A 337 5.30 6.05 15.34
N GLY A 338 6.05 6.62 16.31
CA GLY A 338 6.52 7.99 16.23
C GLY A 338 7.37 8.28 15.00
N ARG A 339 8.23 7.34 14.62
CA ARG A 339 9.08 7.44 13.42
C ARG A 339 8.33 7.23 12.10
N ARG A 340 7.03 6.90 12.14
CA ARG A 340 6.24 6.47 10.96
C ARG A 340 5.03 7.35 10.67
N VAL A 341 4.95 8.51 11.26
CA VAL A 341 3.82 9.46 11.07
C VAL A 341 3.63 9.84 9.61
N ARG A 342 4.73 10.11 8.87
CA ARG A 342 4.67 10.50 7.45
C ARG A 342 4.21 9.34 6.57
N GLN A 343 4.67 8.13 6.83
CA GLN A 343 4.25 6.91 6.13
C GLN A 343 2.76 6.64 6.32
N ILE A 344 2.26 6.79 7.58
CA ILE A 344 0.85 6.66 7.91
C ILE A 344 0.01 7.66 7.11
N LYS A 345 0.41 8.94 7.07
CA LYS A 345 -0.28 9.99 6.30
C LYS A 345 -0.32 9.64 4.80
N GLN A 346 0.80 9.19 4.21
CA GLN A 346 0.86 8.79 2.80
C GLN A 346 0.00 7.57 2.49
N LEU A 347 0.06 6.51 3.31
CA LEU A 347 -0.78 5.31 3.15
C LEU A 347 -2.27 5.66 3.24
N LYS A 348 -2.65 6.45 4.26
CA LYS A 348 -4.03 6.92 4.45
C LYS A 348 -4.52 7.69 3.23
N ARG A 349 -3.70 8.58 2.68
CA ARG A 349 -4.03 9.33 1.46
C ARG A 349 -4.22 8.39 0.26
N GLY A 350 -3.33 7.41 0.07
CA GLY A 350 -3.46 6.44 -1.01
C GLY A 350 -4.71 5.57 -0.90
N LEU A 351 -5.09 5.16 0.31
CA LEU A 351 -6.35 4.45 0.56
C LEU A 351 -7.58 5.34 0.29
N LYS A 352 -7.53 6.63 0.64
CA LYS A 352 -8.60 7.59 0.32
C LYS A 352 -8.78 7.74 -1.20
N ASP A 353 -7.70 7.80 -1.96
CA ASP A 353 -7.73 7.93 -3.42
C ASP A 353 -8.50 6.77 -4.10
N THR A 354 -8.61 5.61 -3.46
CA THR A 354 -9.22 4.39 -4.01
C THR A 354 -10.64 4.12 -3.54
N PHE A 355 -11.32 5.08 -2.94
CA PHE A 355 -12.69 4.97 -2.44
C PHE A 355 -12.93 3.91 -1.33
N VAL A 356 -11.89 3.27 -0.77
CA VAL A 356 -12.08 2.27 0.29
C VAL A 356 -12.27 2.89 1.67
N TRP A 357 -11.95 4.17 1.81
CA TRP A 357 -11.90 4.86 3.09
C TRP A 357 -13.24 4.91 3.84
N PRO A 358 -14.40 5.17 3.20
CA PRO A 358 -15.69 5.13 3.88
C PRO A 358 -15.99 3.78 4.53
N LEU A 359 -15.69 2.67 3.85
CA LEU A 359 -15.84 1.33 4.43
C LEU A 359 -14.99 1.17 5.69
N LEU A 360 -13.72 1.57 5.64
CA LEU A 360 -12.77 1.40 6.75
C LEU A 360 -13.11 2.26 7.98
N THR A 361 -13.77 3.40 7.79
CA THR A 361 -14.18 4.29 8.88
C THR A 361 -15.53 3.93 9.49
N GLU A 362 -16.49 3.51 8.67
CA GLU A 362 -17.84 3.17 9.12
C GLU A 362 -17.97 1.74 9.64
N ARG A 363 -17.19 0.80 9.09
CA ARG A 363 -17.23 -0.63 9.46
C ARG A 363 -15.91 -1.06 10.09
N LYS A 364 -15.75 -0.75 11.38
CA LYS A 364 -14.55 -1.09 12.15
C LYS A 364 -14.36 -2.60 12.38
N ASP A 365 -15.40 -3.39 12.15
CA ASP A 365 -15.43 -4.85 12.21
C ASP A 365 -14.87 -5.53 10.97
N VAL A 366 -14.66 -4.76 9.88
CA VAL A 366 -14.08 -5.26 8.63
C VAL A 366 -12.58 -5.52 8.79
N VAL A 367 -12.14 -6.72 8.43
CA VAL A 367 -10.73 -7.11 8.45
C VAL A 367 -10.11 -6.80 7.08
N PHE A 368 -9.62 -5.57 6.92
CA PHE A 368 -8.92 -5.14 5.70
C PHE A 368 -7.44 -5.58 5.70
N PHE A 369 -6.82 -5.67 6.88
CA PHE A 369 -5.46 -6.16 7.09
C PHE A 369 -5.50 -7.42 7.94
N PRO A 370 -5.59 -8.61 7.34
CA PRO A 370 -5.66 -9.87 8.09
C PRO A 370 -4.32 -10.21 8.74
N LYS A 371 -4.34 -11.14 9.70
CA LYS A 371 -3.12 -11.80 10.14
C LYS A 371 -2.60 -12.75 9.06
N GLU A 372 -1.31 -13.05 9.12
CA GLU A 372 -0.67 -14.01 8.22
C GLU A 372 -1.37 -15.37 8.25
N SER A 373 -1.77 -15.83 9.45
CA SER A 373 -2.49 -17.10 9.65
C SER A 373 -3.93 -17.07 9.13
N GLU A 374 -4.56 -15.90 9.07
CA GLU A 374 -5.94 -15.73 8.58
C GLU A 374 -6.01 -15.66 7.04
N ASP A 375 -4.88 -15.33 6.38
CA ASP A 375 -4.73 -15.22 4.93
C ASP A 375 -4.31 -16.55 4.28
N SER A 376 -4.30 -17.65 5.03
CA SER A 376 -3.85 -18.94 4.52
C SER A 376 -5.02 -19.74 3.95
N CYS A 377 -4.89 -20.17 2.68
CA CYS A 377 -5.70 -21.23 2.11
C CYS A 377 -5.31 -22.54 2.81
N THR A 378 -6.27 -23.18 3.51
CA THR A 378 -6.04 -24.51 4.09
C THR A 378 -6.40 -25.62 3.11
N PRO A 379 -5.79 -26.81 3.24
CA PRO A 379 -6.15 -27.97 2.42
C PRO A 379 -7.65 -28.27 2.44
N GLU A 380 -8.29 -28.21 3.61
CA GLU A 380 -9.71 -28.51 3.79
C GLU A 380 -10.60 -27.51 3.04
N MET A 381 -10.24 -26.23 3.10
CA MET A 381 -10.95 -25.19 2.38
C MET A 381 -10.83 -25.42 0.87
N LEU A 382 -9.63 -25.69 0.35
CA LEU A 382 -9.40 -25.92 -1.06
C LEU A 382 -10.16 -27.15 -1.57
N LEU A 383 -10.09 -28.27 -0.82
CA LEU A 383 -10.82 -29.50 -1.16
C LEU A 383 -12.34 -29.30 -1.19
N SER A 384 -12.90 -28.52 -0.26
CA SER A 384 -14.34 -28.27 -0.16
C SER A 384 -14.88 -27.32 -1.22
N HIS A 385 -14.03 -26.41 -1.75
CA HIS A 385 -14.42 -25.43 -2.80
C HIS A 385 -14.14 -25.94 -4.21
N THR A 386 -13.52 -27.12 -4.34
CA THR A 386 -13.21 -27.70 -5.65
C THR A 386 -14.36 -28.55 -6.18
N SER A 387 -14.80 -28.26 -7.40
CA SER A 387 -15.71 -29.14 -8.14
C SER A 387 -14.89 -30.25 -8.82
N TRP A 388 -15.15 -31.47 -8.38
CA TRP A 388 -14.43 -32.65 -8.87
C TRP A 388 -15.11 -33.27 -10.08
N PRO A 389 -14.37 -33.93 -11.02
CA PRO A 389 -14.96 -34.65 -12.13
C PRO A 389 -15.97 -35.67 -11.66
N ARG A 390 -17.17 -35.63 -12.22
CA ARG A 390 -18.22 -36.61 -11.91
C ARG A 390 -18.09 -37.82 -12.84
N GLU A 391 -18.63 -38.95 -12.38
CA GLU A 391 -18.92 -40.04 -13.26
C GLU A 391 -20.01 -39.55 -14.25
N SER A 392 -19.71 -39.60 -15.53
CA SER A 392 -20.71 -39.39 -16.57
C SER A 392 -20.93 -40.72 -17.29
N ASP A 393 -22.20 -41.01 -17.57
CA ASP A 393 -22.62 -42.14 -18.40
C ASP A 393 -22.47 -41.82 -19.91
N ASP A 394 -21.82 -40.68 -20.22
CA ASP A 394 -21.63 -40.26 -21.62
C ASP A 394 -20.55 -41.11 -22.28
N GLU A 395 -20.92 -41.74 -23.39
CA GLU A 395 -20.01 -42.55 -24.23
C GLU A 395 -18.83 -41.73 -24.82
N ASP A 396 -18.89 -40.40 -24.73
CA ASP A 396 -17.89 -39.45 -25.22
C ASP A 396 -16.78 -39.11 -24.18
N ASP A 397 -16.81 -39.71 -22.97
CA ASP A 397 -15.83 -39.43 -21.94
C ASP A 397 -14.48 -40.07 -22.31
N GLU A 398 -13.43 -39.22 -22.45
CA GLU A 398 -12.09 -39.66 -22.87
C GLU A 398 -11.42 -40.64 -21.87
N TYR A 399 -11.84 -40.64 -20.60
CA TYR A 399 -11.22 -41.44 -19.52
C TYR A 399 -12.26 -42.14 -18.65
N SER A 400 -11.94 -43.39 -18.33
CA SER A 400 -12.75 -44.20 -17.40
C SER A 400 -12.81 -43.60 -16.00
N ALA A 401 -13.85 -43.94 -15.22
CA ALA A 401 -14.01 -43.53 -13.84
C ALA A 401 -12.79 -43.86 -12.98
N ASP A 402 -12.16 -45.03 -13.16
CA ASP A 402 -10.95 -45.44 -12.43
C ASP A 402 -9.76 -44.49 -12.67
N ILE A 403 -9.61 -44.00 -13.89
CA ILE A 403 -8.53 -43.03 -14.23
C ILE A 403 -8.85 -41.67 -13.58
N LYS A 404 -10.09 -41.22 -13.66
CA LYS A 404 -10.54 -39.96 -13.04
C LYS A 404 -10.32 -40.02 -11.52
N GLU A 405 -10.74 -41.10 -10.86
CA GLU A 405 -10.54 -41.30 -9.43
C GLU A 405 -9.06 -41.30 -9.03
N ARG A 406 -8.23 -42.03 -9.79
CA ARG A 406 -6.77 -42.07 -9.54
C ARG A 406 -6.11 -40.69 -9.63
N ILE A 407 -6.39 -39.92 -10.70
CA ILE A 407 -5.76 -38.61 -10.89
C ILE A 407 -6.30 -37.59 -9.88
N THR A 408 -7.58 -37.59 -9.61
CA THR A 408 -8.17 -36.74 -8.56
C THR A 408 -7.64 -37.11 -7.18
N GLY A 409 -7.42 -38.41 -6.91
CA GLY A 409 -6.77 -38.90 -5.70
C GLY A 409 -5.34 -38.37 -5.54
N TYR A 410 -4.57 -38.30 -6.63
CA TYR A 410 -3.22 -37.69 -6.59
C TYR A 410 -3.28 -36.20 -6.27
N LEU A 411 -4.20 -35.44 -6.86
CA LEU A 411 -4.34 -34.01 -6.57
C LEU A 411 -4.79 -33.79 -5.12
N LYS A 412 -5.77 -34.55 -4.64
CA LYS A 412 -6.22 -34.49 -3.22
C LYS A 412 -5.06 -34.74 -2.25
N HIS A 413 -4.29 -35.81 -2.50
CA HIS A 413 -3.13 -36.13 -1.69
C HIS A 413 -2.05 -35.05 -1.75
N PHE A 414 -1.82 -34.45 -2.93
CA PHE A 414 -0.91 -33.31 -3.06
C PHE A 414 -1.40 -32.12 -2.22
N ILE A 415 -2.68 -31.76 -2.29
CA ILE A 415 -3.27 -30.66 -1.52
C ILE A 415 -3.12 -30.89 -0.01
N GLU A 416 -3.38 -32.13 0.46
CA GLU A 416 -3.29 -32.51 1.88
C GLU A 416 -1.85 -32.47 2.44
N THR A 417 -0.86 -32.72 1.58
CA THR A 417 0.56 -32.86 2.00
C THR A 417 1.43 -31.66 1.63
N ALA A 418 0.92 -30.74 0.80
CA ALA A 418 1.66 -29.58 0.33
C ALA A 418 1.93 -28.57 1.46
N SER A 419 3.06 -27.87 1.37
CA SER A 419 3.33 -26.75 2.24
C SER A 419 2.36 -25.56 1.95
N SER A 420 2.14 -24.68 2.92
CA SER A 420 1.32 -23.46 2.71
C SER A 420 1.81 -22.64 1.52
N LYS A 421 3.12 -22.62 1.26
CA LYS A 421 3.71 -21.95 0.10
C LYS A 421 3.33 -22.65 -1.21
N ASP A 422 3.36 -23.98 -1.25
CA ASP A 422 3.02 -24.74 -2.44
C ASP A 422 1.52 -24.66 -2.74
N LEU A 423 0.67 -24.62 -1.74
CA LEU A 423 -0.76 -24.34 -1.92
C LEU A 423 -1.02 -22.96 -2.50
N LYS A 424 -0.36 -21.91 -2.00
CA LYS A 424 -0.45 -20.57 -2.58
C LYS A 424 0.02 -20.54 -4.04
N ASN A 425 1.09 -21.24 -4.36
CA ASN A 425 1.58 -21.36 -5.73
C ASN A 425 0.63 -22.18 -6.63
N LEU A 426 0.02 -23.25 -6.09
CA LEU A 426 -1.02 -23.98 -6.80
C LEU A 426 -2.23 -23.09 -7.12
N MET A 427 -2.66 -22.26 -6.17
CA MET A 427 -3.72 -21.29 -6.40
C MET A 427 -3.37 -20.27 -7.49
N LYS A 428 -2.16 -19.71 -7.47
CA LYS A 428 -1.66 -18.83 -8.54
C LYS A 428 -1.69 -19.52 -9.91
N PHE A 429 -1.28 -20.78 -9.98
CA PHE A 429 -1.33 -21.57 -11.21
C PHE A 429 -2.77 -21.82 -11.67
N TRP A 430 -3.66 -22.17 -10.75
CA TRP A 430 -5.04 -22.56 -11.06
C TRP A 430 -5.92 -21.37 -11.45
N VAL A 431 -5.91 -20.31 -10.61
CA VAL A 431 -6.87 -19.19 -10.74
C VAL A 431 -6.20 -17.83 -10.99
N GLY A 432 -4.88 -17.74 -10.96
CA GLY A 432 -4.13 -16.51 -11.24
C GLY A 432 -3.72 -15.71 -10.00
N TRP A 433 -4.24 -16.03 -8.80
CA TRP A 433 -3.87 -15.41 -7.52
C TRP A 433 -3.98 -16.38 -6.35
N GLU A 434 -3.69 -15.92 -5.11
CA GLU A 434 -3.69 -16.77 -3.91
C GLU A 434 -5.05 -16.93 -3.24
N GLN A 435 -6.08 -16.26 -3.75
CA GLN A 435 -7.43 -16.33 -3.17
C GLN A 435 -8.28 -17.41 -3.85
N MET A 436 -9.17 -18.02 -3.07
CA MET A 436 -10.09 -19.01 -3.60
C MET A 436 -11.22 -18.35 -4.40
N GLU A 437 -11.61 -19.00 -5.48
CA GLU A 437 -12.74 -18.63 -6.31
C GLU A 437 -13.94 -19.57 -6.07
N ALA A 438 -15.14 -19.03 -6.30
CA ALA A 438 -16.37 -19.78 -6.05
C ALA A 438 -16.55 -21.01 -6.94
N ASN A 439 -15.99 -21.00 -8.16
CA ASN A 439 -16.24 -22.00 -9.20
C ASN A 439 -14.96 -22.70 -9.64
N MET A 440 -14.15 -23.15 -8.69
CA MET A 440 -12.93 -23.90 -9.01
C MET A 440 -13.29 -25.31 -9.44
N ALA A 441 -12.78 -25.74 -10.59
CA ALA A 441 -13.07 -27.07 -11.15
C ALA A 441 -11.80 -27.80 -11.61
N VAL A 442 -11.87 -29.13 -11.59
CA VAL A 442 -10.83 -30.03 -12.10
C VAL A 442 -11.40 -30.84 -13.26
N GLU A 443 -10.67 -30.88 -14.37
CA GLU A 443 -10.95 -31.71 -15.52
C GLU A 443 -9.79 -32.68 -15.81
N ILE A 444 -10.11 -33.90 -16.20
CA ILE A 444 -9.12 -34.87 -16.67
C ILE A 444 -9.13 -34.89 -18.18
N VAL A 445 -7.99 -34.57 -18.78
CA VAL A 445 -7.89 -34.34 -20.23
C VAL A 445 -6.69 -35.07 -20.85
N LYS A 446 -6.75 -35.23 -22.16
CA LYS A 446 -5.61 -35.75 -22.92
C LYS A 446 -4.62 -34.63 -23.20
N SER A 447 -3.61 -34.54 -22.37
CA SER A 447 -2.49 -33.58 -22.51
C SER A 447 -1.22 -34.19 -21.95
N ASP A 448 -0.05 -33.60 -22.31
CA ASP A 448 1.25 -34.04 -21.80
C ASP A 448 1.54 -33.55 -20.38
N LEU A 449 1.06 -32.34 -20.06
CA LEU A 449 1.32 -31.66 -18.77
C LEU A 449 0.04 -31.06 -18.18
N PRO A 450 0.00 -30.85 -16.84
CA PRO A 450 -1.04 -30.07 -16.21
C PRO A 450 -1.16 -28.66 -16.80
N LYS A 451 -2.38 -28.19 -17.03
CA LYS A 451 -2.69 -26.86 -17.57
C LYS A 451 -3.77 -26.20 -16.76
N SER A 452 -3.77 -24.87 -16.74
CA SER A 452 -4.83 -24.09 -16.10
C SER A 452 -5.53 -23.18 -17.11
N SER A 453 -6.83 -23.00 -16.92
CA SER A 453 -7.63 -21.94 -17.54
C SER A 453 -8.01 -20.98 -16.45
N THR A 454 -7.15 -20.02 -16.15
CA THR A 454 -7.32 -19.10 -15.03
C THR A 454 -8.59 -18.27 -15.11
N CYS A 455 -9.02 -17.85 -16.31
CA CYS A 455 -10.28 -17.12 -16.51
C CYS A 455 -11.53 -17.92 -16.12
N PHE A 456 -11.48 -19.25 -16.28
CA PHE A 456 -12.57 -20.15 -15.97
C PHE A 456 -12.38 -20.92 -14.66
N CYS A 457 -11.26 -20.68 -13.96
CA CYS A 457 -10.88 -21.37 -12.73
C CYS A 457 -10.81 -22.89 -12.86
N VAL A 458 -10.38 -23.40 -14.04
CA VAL A 458 -10.31 -24.84 -14.35
C VAL A 458 -8.87 -25.31 -14.39
N LEU A 459 -8.59 -26.34 -13.59
CA LEU A 459 -7.31 -27.07 -13.61
C LEU A 459 -7.47 -28.35 -14.45
N ARG A 460 -6.74 -28.46 -15.53
CA ARG A 460 -6.75 -29.61 -16.45
C ARG A 460 -5.56 -30.50 -16.19
N LEU A 461 -5.83 -31.73 -15.82
CA LEU A 461 -4.85 -32.74 -15.45
C LEU A 461 -4.78 -33.87 -16.48
N PRO A 462 -3.58 -34.27 -16.92
CA PRO A 462 -3.40 -35.43 -17.78
C PRO A 462 -3.83 -36.74 -17.12
N GLY A 463 -4.59 -37.58 -17.84
CA GLY A 463 -5.03 -38.87 -17.36
C GLY A 463 -3.97 -39.98 -17.42
N HIS A 464 -2.79 -39.75 -17.98
CA HIS A 464 -1.75 -40.77 -18.22
C HIS A 464 -0.89 -41.13 -17.00
N TYR A 465 -0.94 -40.37 -15.92
CA TYR A 465 -0.10 -40.62 -14.74
C TYR A 465 -0.45 -41.94 -14.05
N ASN A 466 0.58 -42.76 -13.83
CA ASN A 466 0.45 -44.04 -13.15
C ASN A 466 1.12 -44.04 -11.75
N SER A 467 1.75 -42.94 -11.36
CA SER A 467 2.34 -42.78 -10.03
C SER A 467 2.16 -41.35 -9.50
N PHE A 468 1.97 -41.23 -8.19
CA PHE A 468 1.91 -39.94 -7.51
C PHE A 468 3.20 -39.14 -7.70
N GLN A 469 4.36 -39.81 -7.73
CA GLN A 469 5.66 -39.15 -7.86
C GLN A 469 5.82 -38.44 -9.23
N SER A 470 5.43 -39.09 -10.34
CA SER A 470 5.48 -38.46 -11.66
C SER A 470 4.48 -37.30 -11.79
N PHE A 471 3.28 -37.50 -11.27
CA PHE A 471 2.25 -36.46 -11.21
C PHE A 471 2.75 -35.21 -10.47
N THR A 472 3.24 -35.40 -9.24
CA THR A 472 3.73 -34.29 -8.40
C THR A 472 4.91 -33.55 -9.04
N LYS A 473 5.83 -34.28 -9.65
CA LYS A 473 6.99 -33.70 -10.33
C LYS A 473 6.54 -32.73 -11.44
N ASP A 474 5.64 -33.17 -12.30
CA ASP A 474 5.19 -32.36 -13.43
C ASP A 474 4.26 -31.23 -12.97
N LEU A 475 3.41 -31.47 -11.98
CA LEU A 475 2.58 -30.42 -11.37
C LEU A 475 3.44 -29.30 -10.76
N MET A 476 4.47 -29.65 -9.98
CA MET A 476 5.38 -28.67 -9.37
C MET A 476 6.19 -27.91 -10.42
N MET A 477 6.57 -28.55 -11.51
CA MET A 477 7.22 -27.89 -12.64
C MET A 477 6.29 -26.85 -13.26
N CYS A 478 5.04 -27.20 -13.55
CA CYS A 478 4.05 -26.27 -14.10
C CYS A 478 3.73 -25.12 -13.13
N ILE A 479 3.53 -25.39 -11.84
CA ILE A 479 3.35 -24.38 -10.80
C ILE A 479 4.53 -23.39 -10.79
N GLY A 480 5.76 -23.87 -10.97
CA GLY A 480 6.97 -23.02 -11.00
C GLY A 480 7.04 -22.05 -12.19
N THR A 481 6.25 -22.27 -13.25
CA THR A 481 6.24 -21.39 -14.44
C THR A 481 5.35 -20.16 -14.29
N CYS A 482 4.45 -20.10 -13.31
CA CYS A 482 3.48 -19.01 -13.15
C CYS A 482 4.09 -17.60 -13.09
N LYS A 483 5.32 -17.48 -12.60
CA LYS A 483 6.05 -16.21 -12.51
C LYS A 483 6.54 -15.67 -13.86
N TYR A 484 6.47 -16.46 -14.93
CA TYR A 484 6.93 -16.08 -16.28
C TYR A 484 5.77 -15.71 -17.24
N GLY A 485 4.53 -15.66 -16.76
CA GLY A 485 3.34 -15.38 -17.58
C GLY A 485 2.52 -16.62 -17.90
N PHE A 486 1.59 -16.50 -18.85
CA PHE A 486 0.58 -17.52 -19.18
C PHE A 486 0.91 -18.33 -20.44
N GLY A 487 1.86 -17.87 -21.25
CA GLY A 487 2.09 -18.39 -22.62
C GLY A 487 3.22 -19.40 -22.79
N HIS A 488 3.87 -19.84 -21.74
CA HIS A 488 5.07 -20.68 -21.83
C HIS A 488 4.89 -22.12 -21.31
N VAL A 489 3.69 -22.69 -21.43
CA VAL A 489 3.48 -24.12 -21.14
C VAL A 489 2.94 -24.84 -22.37
#